data_08f699292fa3c07d7efcd8f7a8bf3894
#
_entry.id   08f699292fa3c07d7efcd8f7a8bf3894
#
_cell.length_a   1.000
_cell.length_b   1.000
_cell.length_c   1.000
_cell.angle_alpha   90.00
_cell.angle_beta   90.00
_cell.angle_gamma   90.00
#
_symmetry.space_group_name_H-M   'P 1'
#
loop_
_entity.id
_entity.type
_entity.pdbx_description
1 polymer ?
#
loop_
_entity_poly.entity_id
_entity_poly.type
_entity_poly.pdbx_seq_one_letter_code
_entity_poly.pdbx_strand_id
1 'polypeptide(L)'
;GDELILETSLGRAIFNEQLPTDYPFVNEVVGKKQLGNIVNTLTQRYPNVLVADCLDALKSAGFHWSTWSGITIAFSDIQASPRKREILARYEAKAAEIVEQFETGIILEETRYEELVKLWLQCTEEVAEDMRANFSERNTVYRMVNSGARGNWSQVQQIAGMRGLVSDPKQKLIEQPIKANYREGLTVLEYFIATHGARKGLVDTALRTAESGYLTRRLVDVSQDVIVREGDCGTRAGLKIDIAHKNEFGEWEASDTIETTAYARNLARDAVNEAGEVVMPAGTDLGDDQLAELVAAGVEQIVCRSVLTCESQVGTCAACYGRSLATGKQVDIGEAVGIIAAQSIGEPGTQLTMRTFHTGGAASAADITQGLPRVQELFEARSPKVEAKMNEAAGRVHIDDEDPSARKVVITRDDGKEDLVIEVSRRQKLLVSEGQHVEAGTPLTEGQLDPKEILRIMGRNVAQKMLVDEVQKVYRDQGVGIHAKHIEVIVRQ
;
A
#
# COMPACT_ATOMS: atom_id res chain seq x y z
N GLY A 1 45.97 -12.30 -10.32
CA GLY A 1 44.75 -11.59 -10.08
C GLY A 1 44.96 -10.13 -10.39
N ASP A 2 44.15 -9.58 -11.23
CA ASP A 2 44.20 -8.15 -11.60
C ASP A 2 43.85 -7.34 -10.35
N GLU A 3 44.74 -6.44 -9.93
CA GLU A 3 44.46 -5.49 -8.84
C GLU A 3 43.40 -4.49 -9.36
N LEU A 4 42.18 -4.56 -8.82
CA LEU A 4 41.15 -3.59 -9.11
C LEU A 4 41.36 -2.37 -8.22
N ILE A 5 41.77 -1.25 -8.79
CA ILE A 5 41.89 0.03 -8.07
C ILE A 5 40.49 0.66 -8.04
N LEU A 6 39.88 0.73 -6.87
CA LEU A 6 38.55 1.31 -6.65
C LEU A 6 38.67 2.60 -5.82
N GLU A 7 38.04 3.66 -6.29
CA GLU A 7 37.80 4.84 -5.48
C GLU A 7 36.65 4.56 -4.51
N THR A 8 36.95 4.46 -3.21
CA THR A 8 35.98 4.10 -2.18
C THR A 8 36.26 4.82 -0.86
N SER A 9 35.34 4.71 0.09
CA SER A 9 35.53 5.22 1.46
C SER A 9 35.91 4.11 2.44
N LEU A 10 36.58 4.50 3.54
CA LEU A 10 36.94 3.57 4.60
C LEU A 10 35.73 2.81 5.15
N GLY A 11 34.58 3.49 5.32
CA GLY A 11 33.35 2.85 5.81
C GLY A 11 32.84 1.76 4.87
N ARG A 12 32.92 1.97 3.54
CA ARG A 12 32.55 0.94 2.55
C ARG A 12 33.53 -0.25 2.60
N ALA A 13 34.82 -0.01 2.77
CA ALA A 13 35.79 -1.08 2.92
C ALA A 13 35.49 -1.94 4.15
N ILE A 14 35.26 -1.33 5.31
CA ILE A 14 34.85 -2.03 6.55
C ILE A 14 33.55 -2.82 6.38
N PHE A 15 32.58 -2.26 5.66
CA PHE A 15 31.31 -2.94 5.38
C PHE A 15 31.54 -4.19 4.52
N ASN A 16 32.30 -4.07 3.44
CA ASN A 16 32.59 -5.19 2.55
C ASN A 16 33.46 -6.30 3.19
N GLU A 17 34.25 -5.97 4.19
CA GLU A 17 35.00 -6.94 4.97
C GLU A 17 34.11 -7.96 5.71
N GLN A 18 32.87 -7.57 6.00
CA GLN A 18 31.88 -8.43 6.67
C GLN A 18 31.11 -9.34 5.68
N LEU A 19 31.25 -9.09 4.37
CA LEU A 19 30.61 -9.89 3.33
C LEU A 19 31.53 -11.06 2.91
N PRO A 20 30.97 -12.14 2.32
CA PRO A 20 31.78 -13.22 1.76
C PRO A 20 32.77 -12.69 0.72
N THR A 21 33.98 -13.30 0.66
CA THR A 21 35.10 -12.84 -0.19
C THR A 21 34.84 -12.86 -1.68
N ASP A 22 33.87 -13.67 -2.14
CA ASP A 22 33.41 -13.80 -3.51
C ASP A 22 32.16 -12.94 -3.82
N TYR A 23 31.66 -12.18 -2.82
CA TYR A 23 30.54 -11.25 -3.03
C TYR A 23 31.04 -10.00 -3.77
N PRO A 24 30.26 -9.46 -4.75
CA PRO A 24 30.62 -8.24 -5.45
C PRO A 24 30.83 -7.07 -4.50
N PHE A 25 31.90 -6.28 -4.72
CA PHE A 25 32.20 -5.13 -3.87
C PHE A 25 31.10 -4.07 -3.94
N VAL A 26 30.45 -3.78 -2.79
CA VAL A 26 29.40 -2.78 -2.66
C VAL A 26 30.04 -1.39 -2.51
N ASN A 27 29.97 -0.57 -3.56
CA ASN A 27 30.56 0.79 -3.59
C ASN A 27 29.52 1.91 -3.60
N GLU A 28 28.36 1.68 -3.01
CA GLU A 28 27.26 2.66 -2.90
C GLU A 28 26.92 2.96 -1.44
N VAL A 29 26.02 3.93 -1.25
CA VAL A 29 25.48 4.23 0.09
C VAL A 29 24.40 3.21 0.43
N VAL A 30 24.67 2.40 1.45
CA VAL A 30 23.75 1.33 1.88
C VAL A 30 22.71 1.88 2.84
N GLY A 31 21.48 2.05 2.35
CA GLY A 31 20.30 2.30 3.16
C GLY A 31 19.50 1.02 3.45
N LYS A 32 18.30 1.16 4.01
CA LYS A 32 17.45 0.02 4.36
C LYS A 32 17.09 -0.85 3.15
N LYS A 33 16.77 -0.24 2.00
CA LYS A 33 16.40 -0.95 0.77
C LYS A 33 17.59 -1.73 0.20
N GLN A 34 18.74 -1.07 0.08
CA GLN A 34 19.96 -1.70 -0.43
C GLN A 34 20.43 -2.86 0.47
N LEU A 35 20.36 -2.68 1.80
CA LEU A 35 20.68 -3.75 2.74
C LEU A 35 19.73 -4.94 2.56
N GLY A 36 18.43 -4.71 2.36
CA GLY A 36 17.47 -5.76 2.05
C GLY A 36 17.85 -6.55 0.79
N ASN A 37 18.24 -5.86 -0.28
CA ASN A 37 18.68 -6.51 -1.53
C ASN A 37 19.96 -7.34 -1.33
N ILE A 38 20.92 -6.82 -0.55
CA ILE A 38 22.14 -7.55 -0.22
C ILE A 38 21.80 -8.84 0.54
N VAL A 39 20.91 -8.76 1.55
CA VAL A 39 20.48 -9.93 2.33
C VAL A 39 19.77 -10.95 1.45
N ASN A 40 18.88 -10.52 0.55
CA ASN A 40 18.23 -11.42 -0.41
C ASN A 40 19.26 -12.13 -1.29
N THR A 41 20.21 -11.39 -1.87
CA THR A 41 21.27 -11.99 -2.70
C THR A 41 22.12 -12.98 -1.90
N LEU A 42 22.43 -12.68 -0.64
CA LEU A 42 23.16 -13.61 0.24
C LEU A 42 22.39 -14.90 0.48
N THR A 43 21.09 -14.80 0.77
CA THR A 43 20.26 -16.00 1.04
C THR A 43 20.03 -16.88 -0.19
N GLN A 44 20.08 -16.29 -1.39
CA GLN A 44 19.96 -17.04 -2.64
C GLN A 44 21.26 -17.76 -3.04
N ARG A 45 22.42 -17.14 -2.79
CA ARG A 45 23.72 -17.63 -3.28
C ARG A 45 24.48 -18.51 -2.30
N TYR A 46 24.27 -18.33 -0.98
CA TYR A 46 25.10 -18.95 0.04
C TYR A 46 24.30 -19.86 0.97
N PRO A 47 24.94 -20.87 1.57
CA PRO A 47 24.32 -21.72 2.59
C PRO A 47 23.89 -20.91 3.82
N ASN A 48 22.77 -21.29 4.44
CA ASN A 48 22.18 -20.59 5.58
C ASN A 48 23.16 -20.34 6.76
N VAL A 49 24.10 -21.25 6.98
CA VAL A 49 25.11 -21.07 8.04
C VAL A 49 26.01 -19.87 7.75
N LEU A 50 26.52 -19.77 6.52
CA LEU A 50 27.38 -18.65 6.12
C LEU A 50 26.59 -17.32 6.13
N VAL A 51 25.33 -17.35 5.71
CA VAL A 51 24.45 -16.17 5.76
C VAL A 51 24.24 -15.71 7.20
N ALA A 52 23.99 -16.64 8.14
CA ALA A 52 23.83 -16.31 9.55
C ALA A 52 25.09 -15.66 10.14
N ASP A 53 26.27 -16.23 9.87
CA ASP A 53 27.55 -15.67 10.31
C ASP A 53 27.80 -14.28 9.73
N CYS A 54 27.49 -14.08 8.45
CA CYS A 54 27.64 -12.78 7.78
C CYS A 54 26.68 -11.73 8.38
N LEU A 55 25.42 -12.07 8.64
CA LEU A 55 24.46 -11.17 9.26
C LEU A 55 24.85 -10.79 10.69
N ASP A 56 25.39 -11.74 11.46
CA ASP A 56 25.92 -11.48 12.80
C ASP A 56 27.17 -10.59 12.77
N ALA A 57 28.04 -10.77 11.78
CA ALA A 57 29.21 -9.92 11.56
C ALA A 57 28.79 -8.48 11.20
N LEU A 58 27.85 -8.31 10.26
CA LEU A 58 27.29 -7.01 9.88
C LEU A 58 26.64 -6.28 11.06
N LYS A 59 25.81 -7.01 11.83
CA LYS A 59 25.20 -6.48 13.05
C LYS A 59 26.26 -6.02 14.05
N SER A 60 27.26 -6.83 14.32
CA SER A 60 28.33 -6.56 15.29
C SER A 60 29.19 -5.38 14.85
N ALA A 61 29.56 -5.31 13.58
CA ALA A 61 30.26 -4.16 12.99
C ALA A 61 29.45 -2.87 13.09
N GLY A 62 28.14 -2.93 12.77
CA GLY A 62 27.22 -1.80 12.88
C GLY A 62 27.15 -1.25 14.31
N PHE A 63 26.97 -2.09 15.31
CA PHE A 63 26.96 -1.67 16.72
C PHE A 63 28.31 -1.14 17.18
N HIS A 64 29.40 -1.82 16.82
CA HIS A 64 30.76 -1.40 17.18
C HIS A 64 31.03 0.03 16.68
N TRP A 65 30.90 0.25 15.39
CA TRP A 65 31.21 1.55 14.79
C TRP A 65 30.21 2.64 15.17
N SER A 66 28.93 2.31 15.37
CA SER A 66 27.94 3.26 15.90
C SER A 66 28.33 3.74 17.31
N THR A 67 28.77 2.83 18.16
CA THR A 67 29.23 3.17 19.52
C THR A 67 30.49 4.05 19.48
N TRP A 68 31.48 3.69 18.66
CA TRP A 68 32.70 4.45 18.53
C TRP A 68 32.53 5.82 17.88
N SER A 69 31.56 5.97 16.99
CA SER A 69 31.26 7.27 16.35
C SER A 69 30.72 8.32 17.33
N GLY A 70 30.22 7.91 18.51
CA GLY A 70 29.63 8.81 19.49
C GLY A 70 28.38 9.54 18.99
N ILE A 71 27.68 9.02 17.97
CA ILE A 71 26.48 9.63 17.41
C ILE A 71 25.41 9.76 18.52
N THR A 72 24.96 11.01 18.73
CA THR A 72 23.91 11.34 19.69
C THR A 72 22.93 12.31 19.09
N ILE A 73 21.77 12.50 19.71
CA ILE A 73 20.72 13.44 19.30
C ILE A 73 20.60 14.51 20.37
N ALA A 74 20.66 15.77 19.94
CA ALA A 74 20.41 16.94 20.77
C ALA A 74 19.29 17.82 20.17
N PHE A 75 18.71 18.68 20.97
CA PHE A 75 17.73 19.65 20.49
C PHE A 75 18.29 20.61 19.42
N SER A 76 19.59 20.87 19.43
CA SER A 76 20.30 21.65 18.42
C SER A 76 20.31 21.01 17.03
N ASP A 77 20.22 19.67 16.96
CA ASP A 77 20.26 18.93 15.70
C ASP A 77 18.95 19.02 14.92
N ILE A 78 17.88 19.38 15.60
CA ILE A 78 16.58 19.62 14.99
C ILE A 78 16.56 21.07 14.47
N GLN A 79 16.82 21.24 13.18
CA GLN A 79 16.89 22.55 12.55
C GLN A 79 15.51 22.96 12.02
N ALA A 80 15.01 24.12 12.47
CA ALA A 80 13.77 24.67 11.94
C ALA A 80 14.02 25.36 10.57
N SER A 81 12.98 25.40 9.74
CA SER A 81 13.03 26.13 8.46
C SER A 81 13.31 27.63 8.70
N PRO A 82 14.36 28.20 8.12
CA PRO A 82 14.68 29.62 8.32
C PRO A 82 13.66 30.57 7.67
N ARG A 83 13.04 30.17 6.55
CA ARG A 83 12.03 30.95 5.83
C ARG A 83 10.60 30.70 6.29
N LYS A 84 10.39 29.89 7.33
CA LYS A 84 9.05 29.54 7.83
C LYS A 84 8.15 30.75 8.03
N ARG A 85 8.68 31.85 8.65
CA ARG A 85 7.91 33.05 8.91
C ARG A 85 7.46 33.77 7.64
N GLU A 86 8.32 33.80 6.64
CA GLU A 86 8.02 34.40 5.33
C GLU A 86 6.94 33.58 4.59
N ILE A 87 7.12 32.27 4.56
CA ILE A 87 6.14 31.35 3.95
C ILE A 87 4.77 31.52 4.63
N LEU A 88 4.72 31.46 5.96
CA LEU A 88 3.48 31.63 6.72
C LEU A 88 2.79 32.96 6.42
N ALA A 89 3.53 34.08 6.42
CA ALA A 89 2.95 35.40 6.15
C ALA A 89 2.30 35.49 4.74
N ARG A 90 2.93 34.88 3.75
CA ARG A 90 2.38 34.81 2.38
C ARG A 90 1.07 33.99 2.32
N TYR A 91 1.01 32.87 3.03
CA TYR A 91 -0.20 32.02 3.06
C TYR A 91 -1.29 32.62 3.93
N GLU A 92 -0.95 33.35 4.99
CA GLU A 92 -1.90 34.13 5.80
C GLU A 92 -2.59 35.23 5.00
N ALA A 93 -1.85 35.93 4.13
CA ALA A 93 -2.43 36.92 3.23
C ALA A 93 -3.45 36.28 2.27
N LYS A 94 -3.11 35.17 1.66
CA LYS A 94 -4.04 34.44 0.79
C LYS A 94 -5.26 33.89 1.54
N ALA A 95 -5.07 33.41 2.76
CA ALA A 95 -6.19 32.95 3.59
C ALA A 95 -7.13 34.11 3.94
N ALA A 96 -6.62 35.29 4.20
CA ALA A 96 -7.42 36.48 4.42
C ALA A 96 -8.24 36.89 3.18
N GLU A 97 -7.67 36.79 1.98
CA GLU A 97 -8.40 37.01 0.71
C GLU A 97 -9.58 36.04 0.53
N ILE A 98 -9.40 34.76 0.83
CA ILE A 98 -10.46 33.75 0.75
C ILE A 98 -11.58 34.09 1.75
N VAL A 99 -11.23 34.48 2.97
CA VAL A 99 -12.22 34.88 3.99
C VAL A 99 -12.97 36.15 3.56
N GLU A 100 -12.29 37.15 2.99
CA GLU A 100 -12.91 38.37 2.46
C GLU A 100 -13.89 38.04 1.31
N GLN A 101 -13.54 37.15 0.40
CA GLN A 101 -14.44 36.69 -0.67
C GLN A 101 -15.69 35.99 -0.12
N PHE A 102 -15.57 35.27 0.98
CA PHE A 102 -16.71 34.68 1.66
C PHE A 102 -17.58 35.77 2.35
N GLU A 103 -16.97 36.71 3.08
CA GLU A 103 -17.70 37.78 3.76
C GLU A 103 -18.43 38.73 2.77
N THR A 104 -17.86 38.89 1.57
CA THR A 104 -18.51 39.66 0.46
C THR A 104 -19.57 38.84 -0.29
N GLY A 105 -19.75 37.55 0.03
CA GLY A 105 -20.76 36.67 -0.57
C GLY A 105 -20.41 36.17 -1.98
N ILE A 106 -19.14 36.24 -2.38
CA ILE A 106 -18.67 35.73 -3.68
C ILE A 106 -18.59 34.20 -3.72
N ILE A 107 -18.19 33.60 -2.59
CA ILE A 107 -18.03 32.15 -2.47
C ILE A 107 -18.93 31.59 -1.35
N LEU A 108 -19.30 30.30 -1.48
CA LEU A 108 -20.07 29.58 -0.48
C LEU A 108 -19.17 29.09 0.66
N GLU A 109 -19.78 28.78 1.81
CA GLU A 109 -19.03 28.26 2.97
C GLU A 109 -18.28 26.96 2.66
N GLU A 110 -18.87 26.08 1.87
CA GLU A 110 -18.26 24.82 1.46
C GLU A 110 -16.99 25.04 0.62
N THR A 111 -17.08 25.94 -0.37
CA THR A 111 -15.94 26.33 -1.22
C THR A 111 -14.85 27.02 -0.39
N ARG A 112 -15.22 27.93 0.53
CA ARG A 112 -14.26 28.56 1.46
C ARG A 112 -13.49 27.52 2.27
N TYR A 113 -14.21 26.53 2.82
CA TYR A 113 -13.59 25.45 3.60
C TYR A 113 -12.60 24.64 2.76
N GLU A 114 -13.01 24.21 1.56
CA GLU A 114 -12.15 23.43 0.66
C GLU A 114 -10.89 24.20 0.24
N GLU A 115 -11.04 25.48 -0.11
CA GLU A 115 -9.91 26.32 -0.50
C GLU A 115 -8.94 26.58 0.65
N LEU A 116 -9.44 26.83 1.86
CA LEU A 116 -8.60 27.01 3.05
C LEU A 116 -7.84 25.71 3.39
N VAL A 117 -8.50 24.56 3.36
CA VAL A 117 -7.84 23.27 3.61
C VAL A 117 -6.73 23.02 2.58
N LYS A 118 -7.02 23.22 1.30
CA LYS A 118 -6.03 23.07 0.21
C LYS A 118 -4.86 24.02 0.37
N LEU A 119 -5.12 25.28 0.70
CA LEU A 119 -4.11 26.30 0.93
C LEU A 119 -3.16 25.91 2.07
N TRP A 120 -3.69 25.46 3.20
CA TRP A 120 -2.87 25.10 4.36
C TRP A 120 -2.13 23.77 4.18
N LEU A 121 -2.65 22.83 3.39
CA LEU A 121 -1.89 21.64 3.00
C LEU A 121 -0.67 22.03 2.14
N GLN A 122 -0.85 22.90 1.17
CA GLN A 122 0.27 23.42 0.36
C GLN A 122 1.30 24.18 1.19
N CYS A 123 0.85 25.02 2.13
CA CYS A 123 1.74 25.70 3.06
C CYS A 123 2.58 24.73 3.88
N THR A 124 1.94 23.66 4.36
CA THR A 124 2.58 22.64 5.19
C THR A 124 3.67 21.90 4.40
N GLU A 125 3.40 21.57 3.13
CA GLU A 125 4.37 20.91 2.26
C GLU A 125 5.54 21.84 1.92
N GLU A 126 5.30 23.12 1.56
CA GLU A 126 6.36 24.07 1.27
C GLU A 126 7.29 24.30 2.47
N VAL A 127 6.72 24.39 3.68
CA VAL A 127 7.53 24.46 4.91
C VAL A 127 8.36 23.20 5.12
N ALA A 128 7.79 22.02 4.79
CA ALA A 128 8.50 20.75 4.90
C ALA A 128 9.65 20.63 3.90
N GLU A 129 9.46 21.10 2.68
CA GLU A 129 10.51 21.12 1.64
C GLU A 129 11.66 22.07 2.02
N ASP A 130 11.33 23.30 2.46
CA ASP A 130 12.35 24.25 2.92
C ASP A 130 13.12 23.71 4.13
N MET A 131 12.43 23.05 5.05
CA MET A 131 13.06 22.39 6.19
C MET A 131 14.03 21.29 5.72
N ARG A 132 13.60 20.41 4.81
CA ARG A 132 14.45 19.31 4.28
C ARG A 132 15.70 19.84 3.59
N ALA A 133 15.55 20.88 2.79
CA ALA A 133 16.66 21.52 2.07
C ALA A 133 17.72 22.14 3.00
N ASN A 134 17.32 22.54 4.21
CA ASN A 134 18.23 23.13 5.20
C ASN A 134 18.96 22.13 6.08
N PHE A 135 18.58 20.84 6.07
CA PHE A 135 19.31 19.83 6.84
C PHE A 135 20.65 19.54 6.18
N SER A 136 21.72 19.63 6.96
CA SER A 136 23.04 19.18 6.53
C SER A 136 23.07 17.64 6.46
N GLU A 137 23.73 17.08 5.46
CA GLU A 137 23.97 15.61 5.37
C GLU A 137 24.75 15.04 6.56
N ARG A 138 25.49 15.90 7.27
CA ARG A 138 26.21 15.51 8.50
C ARG A 138 25.33 15.51 9.74
N ASN A 139 24.10 16.05 9.64
CA ASN A 139 23.17 16.08 10.76
C ASN A 139 22.74 14.68 11.15
N THR A 140 22.75 14.38 12.44
CA THR A 140 22.43 13.02 12.96
C THR A 140 21.00 12.62 12.67
N VAL A 141 20.04 13.53 12.84
CA VAL A 141 18.60 13.28 12.56
C VAL A 141 18.40 13.04 11.08
N TYR A 142 19.04 13.83 10.21
CA TYR A 142 18.99 13.62 8.76
C TYR A 142 19.47 12.23 8.38
N ARG A 143 20.63 11.82 8.88
CA ARG A 143 21.20 10.49 8.59
C ARG A 143 20.30 9.35 9.06
N MET A 144 19.70 9.45 10.25
CA MET A 144 18.79 8.42 10.77
C MET A 144 17.53 8.28 9.91
N VAL A 145 16.94 9.38 9.48
CA VAL A 145 15.72 9.39 8.67
C VAL A 145 16.01 9.00 7.22
N ASN A 146 17.05 9.56 6.63
CA ASN A 146 17.40 9.33 5.22
C ASN A 146 17.89 7.90 4.96
N SER A 147 18.60 7.30 5.91
CA SER A 147 19.00 5.88 5.83
C SER A 147 17.84 4.89 6.03
N GLY A 148 16.70 5.36 6.51
CA GLY A 148 15.54 4.51 6.86
C GLY A 148 15.73 3.72 8.15
N ALA A 149 16.77 4.02 8.94
CA ALA A 149 17.05 3.31 10.19
C ALA A 149 15.98 3.59 11.25
N ARG A 150 15.60 4.87 11.43
CA ARG A 150 14.56 5.26 12.38
C ARG A 150 13.94 6.61 12.03
N GLY A 151 12.62 6.72 12.29
CA GLY A 151 11.85 7.93 12.03
C GLY A 151 11.46 8.10 10.56
N ASN A 152 10.66 9.11 10.30
CA ASN A 152 10.27 9.53 8.96
C ASN A 152 10.20 11.07 8.86
N TRP A 153 10.18 11.60 7.65
CA TRP A 153 10.15 13.04 7.42
C TRP A 153 8.89 13.73 7.97
N SER A 154 7.75 13.04 8.01
CA SER A 154 6.52 13.58 8.61
C SER A 154 6.68 13.85 10.12
N GLN A 155 7.40 12.97 10.84
CA GLN A 155 7.68 13.19 12.27
C GLN A 155 8.64 14.37 12.46
N VAL A 156 9.70 14.48 11.64
CA VAL A 156 10.63 15.62 11.69
C VAL A 156 9.91 16.92 11.37
N GLN A 157 9.00 16.91 10.40
CA GLN A 157 8.16 18.07 10.04
C GLN A 157 7.32 18.56 11.23
N GLN A 158 6.71 17.67 11.99
CA GLN A 158 5.93 18.06 13.17
C GLN A 158 6.80 18.64 14.30
N ILE A 159 8.07 18.21 14.38
CA ILE A 159 9.00 18.65 15.40
C ILE A 159 9.68 19.97 15.01
N ALA A 160 10.12 20.11 13.76
CA ALA A 160 10.99 21.21 13.30
C ALA A 160 10.32 22.16 12.28
N GLY A 161 9.32 21.69 11.54
CA GLY A 161 8.62 22.47 10.52
C GLY A 161 7.33 23.10 11.05
N MET A 162 6.20 22.54 10.63
CA MET A 162 4.86 22.94 11.01
C MET A 162 4.00 21.69 11.24
N ARG A 163 3.17 21.67 12.28
CA ARG A 163 2.28 20.54 12.52
C ARG A 163 1.17 20.46 11.47
N GLY A 164 0.66 21.62 11.03
CA GLY A 164 -0.35 21.70 9.98
C GLY A 164 -1.78 21.49 10.45
N LEU A 165 -2.64 21.05 9.54
CA LEU A 165 -4.04 20.78 9.84
C LEU A 165 -4.20 19.52 10.69
N VAL A 166 -5.14 19.55 11.61
CA VAL A 166 -5.52 18.43 12.46
C VAL A 166 -7.01 18.17 12.36
N SER A 167 -7.42 16.93 12.62
CA SER A 167 -8.83 16.55 12.61
C SER A 167 -9.50 16.73 13.96
N ASP A 168 -10.78 17.08 13.94
CA ASP A 168 -11.65 17.07 15.10
C ASP A 168 -12.00 15.61 15.50
N PRO A 169 -12.71 15.36 16.63
CA PRO A 169 -13.15 14.01 16.98
C PRO A 169 -14.10 13.35 15.98
N LYS A 170 -14.76 14.15 15.10
CA LYS A 170 -15.65 13.66 14.04
C LYS A 170 -14.94 13.41 12.72
N GLN A 171 -13.59 13.53 12.68
CA GLN A 171 -12.74 13.36 11.50
C GLN A 171 -12.79 14.51 10.47
N LYS A 172 -13.52 15.58 10.74
CA LYS A 172 -13.48 16.78 9.91
C LYS A 172 -12.18 17.56 10.21
N LEU A 173 -11.51 18.04 9.16
CA LEU A 173 -10.32 18.87 9.33
C LEU A 173 -10.70 20.23 9.95
N ILE A 174 -9.94 20.66 10.93
CA ILE A 174 -10.10 21.97 11.54
C ILE A 174 -9.44 22.99 10.60
N GLU A 175 -10.20 24.00 10.15
CA GLU A 175 -9.75 25.00 9.18
C GLU A 175 -8.53 25.81 9.66
N GLN A 176 -8.39 25.95 10.97
CA GLN A 176 -7.26 26.65 11.57
C GLN A 176 -6.08 25.72 11.77
N PRO A 177 -4.96 25.89 11.03
CA PRO A 177 -3.80 25.05 11.17
C PRO A 177 -3.02 25.35 12.46
N ILE A 178 -2.32 24.36 12.96
CA ILE A 178 -1.30 24.53 13.97
C ILE A 178 -0.02 24.99 13.28
N LYS A 179 0.28 26.30 13.36
CA LYS A 179 1.44 26.93 12.71
C LYS A 179 2.75 26.65 13.43
N ALA A 180 2.69 26.43 14.74
CA ALA A 180 3.84 26.09 15.56
C ALA A 180 4.31 24.64 15.35
N ASN A 181 5.52 24.36 15.77
CA ASN A 181 6.10 23.04 15.87
C ASN A 181 6.42 22.68 17.32
N TYR A 182 6.74 21.43 17.60
CA TYR A 182 7.03 21.00 18.97
C TYR A 182 8.31 21.60 19.54
N ARG A 183 9.27 21.99 18.70
CA ARG A 183 10.50 22.64 19.14
C ARG A 183 10.25 24.08 19.63
N GLU A 184 9.43 24.83 18.92
CA GLU A 184 9.05 26.21 19.26
C GLU A 184 8.10 26.25 20.45
N GLY A 185 7.36 25.17 20.68
CA GLY A 185 6.26 25.07 21.61
C GLY A 185 4.93 25.54 21.01
N LEU A 186 3.86 24.90 21.42
CA LEU A 186 2.50 25.23 20.98
C LEU A 186 1.89 26.30 21.89
N THR A 187 1.07 27.16 21.32
CA THR A 187 0.18 28.04 22.11
C THR A 187 -0.86 27.19 22.84
N VAL A 188 -1.50 27.76 23.87
CA VAL A 188 -2.52 27.05 24.67
C VAL A 188 -3.66 26.54 23.78
N LEU A 189 -4.11 27.35 22.81
CA LEU A 189 -5.16 26.99 21.87
C LEU A 189 -4.71 25.86 20.93
N GLU A 190 -3.54 25.99 20.34
CA GLU A 190 -2.98 24.96 19.46
C GLU A 190 -2.76 23.64 20.20
N TYR A 191 -2.29 23.69 21.44
CA TYR A 191 -2.16 22.51 22.28
C TYR A 191 -3.51 21.84 22.52
N PHE A 192 -4.54 22.61 22.87
CA PHE A 192 -5.89 22.08 23.09
C PHE A 192 -6.45 21.41 21.84
N ILE A 193 -6.35 22.06 20.69
CA ILE A 193 -6.76 21.48 19.39
C ILE A 193 -5.99 20.19 19.11
N ALA A 194 -4.70 20.17 19.37
CA ALA A 194 -3.85 18.98 19.17
C ALA A 194 -4.25 17.80 20.05
N THR A 195 -4.83 18.03 21.25
CA THR A 195 -5.23 16.94 22.16
C THR A 195 -6.37 16.09 21.62
N HIS A 196 -7.24 16.64 20.77
CA HIS A 196 -8.34 15.89 20.17
C HIS A 196 -7.82 14.70 19.34
N GLY A 197 -6.87 14.97 18.43
CA GLY A 197 -6.25 13.92 17.62
C GLY A 197 -5.47 12.90 18.45
N ALA A 198 -4.72 13.35 19.45
CA ALA A 198 -3.98 12.46 20.34
C ALA A 198 -4.90 11.54 21.16
N ARG A 199 -5.95 12.08 21.77
CA ARG A 199 -6.94 11.30 22.53
C ARG A 199 -7.65 10.28 21.64
N LYS A 200 -8.07 10.69 20.44
CA LYS A 200 -8.69 9.80 19.48
C LYS A 200 -7.75 8.66 19.07
N GLY A 201 -6.49 8.97 18.77
CA GLY A 201 -5.48 7.95 18.44
C GLY A 201 -5.30 6.92 19.55
N LEU A 202 -5.26 7.35 20.83
CA LEU A 202 -5.17 6.45 21.99
C LEU A 202 -6.40 5.54 22.11
N VAL A 203 -7.60 6.11 21.96
CA VAL A 203 -8.86 5.36 22.05
C VAL A 203 -8.99 4.39 20.87
N ASP A 204 -8.71 4.85 19.65
CA ASP A 204 -8.77 4.02 18.45
C ASP A 204 -7.79 2.85 18.54
N THR A 205 -6.58 3.07 19.04
CA THR A 205 -5.60 1.99 19.25
C THR A 205 -6.13 0.94 20.22
N ALA A 206 -6.67 1.37 21.35
CA ALA A 206 -7.20 0.46 22.38
C ALA A 206 -8.41 -0.36 21.88
N LEU A 207 -9.37 0.27 21.20
CA LEU A 207 -10.59 -0.40 20.72
C LEU A 207 -10.32 -1.28 19.50
N ARG A 208 -9.57 -0.79 18.53
CA ARG A 208 -9.32 -1.53 17.28
C ARG A 208 -8.40 -2.72 17.47
N THR A 209 -7.53 -2.72 18.49
CA THR A 209 -6.75 -3.90 18.82
C THR A 209 -7.65 -5.09 19.12
N ALA A 210 -8.73 -4.87 19.87
CA ALA A 210 -9.72 -5.91 20.16
C ALA A 210 -10.48 -6.34 18.90
N GLU A 211 -10.87 -5.40 18.02
CA GLU A 211 -11.54 -5.69 16.75
C GLU A 211 -10.65 -6.50 15.80
N SER A 212 -9.37 -6.13 15.68
CA SER A 212 -8.38 -6.87 14.90
C SER A 212 -8.18 -8.29 15.44
N GLY A 213 -8.07 -8.46 16.74
CA GLY A 213 -7.97 -9.77 17.38
C GLY A 213 -9.22 -10.64 17.15
N TYR A 214 -10.40 -10.03 17.22
CA TYR A 214 -11.66 -10.74 16.94
C TYR A 214 -11.80 -11.13 15.46
N LEU A 215 -11.41 -10.25 14.52
CA LEU A 215 -11.36 -10.59 13.10
C LEU A 215 -10.42 -11.77 12.86
N THR A 216 -9.20 -11.70 13.40
CA THR A 216 -8.20 -12.79 13.27
C THR A 216 -8.75 -14.11 13.76
N ARG A 217 -9.39 -14.14 14.95
CA ARG A 217 -10.00 -15.35 15.50
C ARG A 217 -11.06 -15.92 14.55
N ARG A 218 -11.96 -15.10 14.01
CA ARG A 218 -12.99 -15.57 13.07
C ARG A 218 -12.39 -16.11 11.78
N LEU A 219 -11.32 -15.47 11.25
CA LEU A 219 -10.62 -15.97 10.08
C LEU A 219 -9.97 -17.33 10.35
N VAL A 220 -9.35 -17.53 11.53
CA VAL A 220 -8.79 -18.82 11.96
C VAL A 220 -9.90 -19.87 12.07
N ASP A 221 -11.01 -19.55 12.72
CA ASP A 221 -12.14 -20.49 12.90
C ASP A 221 -12.70 -21.00 11.55
N VAL A 222 -12.72 -20.14 10.52
CA VAL A 222 -13.18 -20.51 9.17
C VAL A 222 -12.13 -21.31 8.40
N SER A 223 -10.85 -20.94 8.52
CA SER A 223 -9.79 -21.45 7.63
C SER A 223 -8.91 -22.55 8.24
N GLN A 224 -9.09 -22.93 9.51
CA GLN A 224 -8.24 -23.90 10.20
C GLN A 224 -8.16 -25.28 9.50
N ASP A 225 -9.22 -25.66 8.78
CA ASP A 225 -9.28 -26.94 8.06
C ASP A 225 -8.58 -26.92 6.70
N VAL A 226 -8.14 -25.74 6.23
CA VAL A 226 -7.39 -25.60 4.98
C VAL A 226 -5.94 -25.98 5.20
N ILE A 227 -5.63 -27.22 4.83
CA ILE A 227 -4.31 -27.85 4.97
C ILE A 227 -3.84 -28.30 3.58
N VAL A 228 -2.53 -28.30 3.34
CA VAL A 228 -1.95 -28.89 2.13
C VAL A 228 -2.04 -30.42 2.23
N ARG A 229 -2.82 -31.05 1.34
CA ARG A 229 -3.12 -32.48 1.43
C ARG A 229 -2.47 -33.34 0.37
N GLU A 230 -2.13 -32.75 -0.76
CA GLU A 230 -1.54 -33.48 -1.91
C GLU A 230 -0.48 -32.64 -2.63
N GLY A 231 0.37 -33.29 -3.41
CA GLY A 231 1.44 -32.61 -4.14
C GLY A 231 0.92 -31.75 -5.28
N ASP A 232 0.07 -32.33 -6.14
CA ASP A 232 -0.48 -31.64 -7.32
C ASP A 232 -1.88 -32.20 -7.65
N CYS A 233 -2.86 -31.32 -7.83
CA CYS A 233 -4.22 -31.65 -8.26
C CYS A 233 -4.36 -31.78 -9.79
N GLY A 234 -3.31 -31.51 -10.56
CA GLY A 234 -3.27 -31.66 -12.02
C GLY A 234 -3.99 -30.55 -12.82
N THR A 235 -4.56 -29.52 -12.17
CA THR A 235 -5.26 -28.46 -12.88
C THR A 235 -4.33 -27.66 -13.79
N ARG A 236 -4.84 -27.25 -14.96
CA ARG A 236 -4.21 -26.27 -15.86
C ARG A 236 -4.85 -24.86 -15.75
N ALA A 237 -5.85 -24.72 -14.90
CA ALA A 237 -6.47 -23.43 -14.63
C ALA A 237 -5.53 -22.57 -13.78
N GLY A 238 -5.59 -21.27 -13.98
CA GLY A 238 -4.76 -20.30 -13.24
C GLY A 238 -5.35 -18.91 -13.29
N LEU A 239 -4.76 -18.01 -12.51
CA LEU A 239 -5.07 -16.59 -12.52
C LEU A 239 -4.09 -15.86 -13.43
N LYS A 240 -4.62 -14.93 -14.20
CA LYS A 240 -3.81 -13.98 -14.97
C LYS A 240 -3.30 -12.88 -14.04
N ILE A 241 -1.99 -12.67 -14.06
CA ILE A 241 -1.29 -11.68 -13.24
C ILE A 241 -0.42 -10.83 -14.16
N ASP A 242 -0.56 -9.51 -14.05
CA ASP A 242 0.25 -8.55 -14.78
C ASP A 242 1.55 -8.33 -13.99
N ILE A 243 2.71 -8.63 -14.62
CA ILE A 243 4.02 -8.59 -13.98
C ILE A 243 4.90 -7.43 -14.43
N ALA A 244 4.65 -6.90 -15.62
CA ALA A 244 5.41 -5.80 -16.16
C ALA A 244 4.53 -4.88 -17.02
N HIS A 245 4.98 -3.64 -17.19
CA HIS A 245 4.37 -2.66 -18.09
C HIS A 245 5.47 -1.86 -18.76
N LYS A 246 5.16 -1.23 -19.89
CA LYS A 246 6.08 -0.31 -20.57
C LYS A 246 5.98 1.07 -19.94
N ASN A 247 7.12 1.63 -19.53
CA ASN A 247 7.21 3.00 -19.06
C ASN A 247 7.08 4.00 -20.23
N GLU A 248 7.09 5.30 -19.94
CA GLU A 248 6.99 6.37 -20.94
C GLU A 248 8.15 6.36 -21.96
N PHE A 249 9.26 5.72 -21.63
CA PHE A 249 10.44 5.56 -22.49
C PHE A 249 10.42 4.27 -23.32
N GLY A 250 9.39 3.42 -23.16
CA GLY A 250 9.25 2.14 -23.86
C GLY A 250 10.06 0.99 -23.25
N GLU A 251 10.66 1.18 -22.08
CA GLU A 251 11.38 0.15 -21.35
C GLU A 251 10.42 -0.66 -20.46
N TRP A 252 10.72 -1.95 -20.28
CA TRP A 252 9.94 -2.81 -19.39
C TRP A 252 10.27 -2.55 -17.93
N GLU A 253 9.25 -2.24 -17.17
CA GLU A 253 9.32 -2.01 -15.73
C GLU A 253 8.43 -3.01 -15.00
N ALA A 254 8.95 -3.56 -13.89
CA ALA A 254 8.20 -4.50 -13.07
C ALA A 254 6.99 -3.80 -12.42
N SER A 255 5.87 -4.51 -12.35
CA SER A 255 4.70 -4.04 -11.62
C SER A 255 5.01 -3.90 -10.13
N ASP A 256 4.56 -2.81 -9.49
CA ASP A 256 4.69 -2.59 -8.04
C ASP A 256 4.08 -3.70 -7.19
N THR A 257 3.20 -4.51 -7.77
CA THR A 257 2.49 -5.59 -7.08
C THR A 257 3.12 -6.96 -7.27
N ILE A 258 4.19 -7.08 -8.07
CA ILE A 258 4.79 -8.37 -8.46
C ILE A 258 5.18 -9.24 -7.26
N GLU A 259 5.76 -8.64 -6.22
CA GLU A 259 6.18 -9.34 -4.99
C GLU A 259 4.99 -9.90 -4.18
N THR A 260 3.84 -9.23 -4.22
CA THR A 260 2.66 -9.62 -3.44
C THR A 260 1.67 -10.46 -4.24
N THR A 261 1.83 -10.56 -5.55
CA THR A 261 0.90 -11.29 -6.43
C THR A 261 1.51 -12.49 -7.13
N ALA A 262 2.69 -12.33 -7.76
CA ALA A 262 3.32 -13.35 -8.61
C ALA A 262 4.41 -14.16 -7.91
N TYR A 263 5.17 -13.55 -7.00
CA TYR A 263 6.22 -14.22 -6.25
C TYR A 263 5.72 -15.48 -5.54
N ALA A 264 6.57 -16.49 -5.43
CA ALA A 264 6.29 -17.73 -4.72
C ALA A 264 5.10 -18.56 -5.26
N ARG A 265 4.74 -18.38 -6.53
CA ARG A 265 3.72 -19.18 -7.23
C ARG A 265 4.36 -20.06 -8.30
N ASN A 266 3.61 -21.03 -8.79
CA ASN A 266 3.99 -21.86 -9.92
C ASN A 266 3.24 -21.40 -11.17
N LEU A 267 3.90 -21.44 -12.34
CA LEU A 267 3.26 -21.17 -13.62
C LEU A 267 2.20 -22.25 -13.93
N ALA A 268 1.01 -21.83 -14.33
CA ALA A 268 -0.04 -22.74 -14.80
C ALA A 268 0.09 -23.03 -16.29
N ARG A 269 0.67 -22.13 -17.05
CA ARG A 269 0.93 -22.19 -18.49
C ARG A 269 2.30 -21.64 -18.81
N ASP A 270 2.82 -21.95 -20.00
CA ASP A 270 4.06 -21.38 -20.49
C ASP A 270 3.96 -19.85 -20.50
N ALA A 271 5.00 -19.18 -20.02
CA ALA A 271 5.12 -17.74 -20.09
C ALA A 271 5.72 -17.36 -21.46
N VAL A 272 5.02 -16.50 -22.19
CA VAL A 272 5.41 -16.10 -23.54
C VAL A 272 5.65 -14.57 -23.58
N ASN A 273 6.65 -14.15 -24.39
CA ASN A 273 6.90 -12.73 -24.62
C ASN A 273 5.97 -12.17 -25.72
N GLU A 274 6.07 -10.88 -26.03
CA GLU A 274 5.31 -10.23 -27.12
C GLU A 274 5.56 -10.88 -28.48
N ALA A 275 6.72 -11.50 -28.70
CA ALA A 275 7.04 -12.19 -29.94
C ALA A 275 6.42 -13.61 -30.04
N GLY A 276 5.78 -14.09 -28.97
CA GLY A 276 5.19 -15.42 -28.88
C GLY A 276 6.20 -16.53 -28.55
N GLU A 277 7.42 -16.19 -28.14
CA GLU A 277 8.44 -17.14 -27.73
C GLU A 277 8.21 -17.56 -26.25
N VAL A 278 8.38 -18.85 -25.98
CA VAL A 278 8.29 -19.37 -24.61
C VAL A 278 9.55 -19.01 -23.83
N VAL A 279 9.42 -18.16 -22.84
CA VAL A 279 10.52 -17.74 -21.93
C VAL A 279 10.68 -18.75 -20.81
N MET A 280 9.55 -19.19 -20.20
CA MET A 280 9.56 -20.19 -19.13
C MET A 280 8.42 -21.20 -19.32
N PRO A 281 8.66 -22.51 -19.06
CA PRO A 281 7.64 -23.53 -19.19
C PRO A 281 6.68 -23.54 -18.00
N ALA A 282 5.50 -24.11 -18.23
CA ALA A 282 4.53 -24.37 -17.17
C ALA A 282 5.12 -25.25 -16.04
N GLY A 283 4.70 -24.99 -14.81
CA GLY A 283 5.21 -25.68 -13.62
C GLY A 283 6.46 -25.05 -13.01
N THR A 284 7.07 -24.04 -13.66
CA THR A 284 8.21 -23.32 -13.09
C THR A 284 7.77 -22.57 -11.84
N ASP A 285 8.57 -22.69 -10.78
CA ASP A 285 8.40 -21.99 -9.53
C ASP A 285 9.00 -20.57 -9.61
N LEU A 286 8.21 -19.56 -9.33
CA LEU A 286 8.57 -18.16 -9.48
C LEU A 286 9.25 -17.61 -8.23
N GLY A 287 10.55 -17.42 -8.31
CA GLY A 287 11.35 -16.65 -7.37
C GLY A 287 11.75 -15.30 -7.96
N ASP A 288 12.59 -14.55 -7.26
CA ASP A 288 13.03 -13.21 -7.68
C ASP A 288 13.79 -13.25 -9.01
N ASP A 289 14.69 -14.25 -9.19
CA ASP A 289 15.48 -14.39 -10.42
C ASP A 289 14.59 -14.69 -11.63
N GLN A 290 13.61 -15.60 -11.47
CA GLN A 290 12.67 -15.97 -12.53
C GLN A 290 11.78 -14.78 -12.91
N LEU A 291 11.31 -14.02 -11.93
CA LEU A 291 10.51 -12.83 -12.18
C LEU A 291 11.33 -11.74 -12.89
N ALA A 292 12.58 -11.52 -12.48
CA ALA A 292 13.48 -10.57 -13.14
C ALA A 292 13.76 -10.98 -14.60
N GLU A 293 13.96 -12.28 -14.87
CA GLU A 293 14.15 -12.82 -16.22
C GLU A 293 12.90 -12.61 -17.09
N LEU A 294 11.70 -12.86 -16.56
CA LEU A 294 10.44 -12.65 -17.27
C LEU A 294 10.21 -11.17 -17.62
N VAL A 295 10.50 -10.26 -16.70
CA VAL A 295 10.39 -8.81 -16.92
C VAL A 295 11.41 -8.36 -17.98
N ALA A 296 12.66 -8.82 -17.89
CA ALA A 296 13.70 -8.49 -18.85
C ALA A 296 13.41 -9.04 -20.26
N ALA A 297 12.71 -10.18 -20.36
CA ALA A 297 12.27 -10.78 -21.61
C ALA A 297 11.01 -10.12 -22.21
N GLY A 298 10.42 -9.12 -21.54
CA GLY A 298 9.26 -8.39 -22.02
C GLY A 298 7.93 -9.17 -21.90
N VAL A 299 7.78 -9.96 -20.86
CA VAL A 299 6.53 -10.65 -20.56
C VAL A 299 5.62 -9.72 -19.73
N GLU A 300 4.53 -9.28 -20.31
CA GLU A 300 3.56 -8.39 -19.66
C GLU A 300 2.71 -9.13 -18.64
N GLN A 301 2.21 -10.31 -19.01
CA GLN A 301 1.23 -11.07 -18.24
C GLN A 301 1.58 -12.55 -18.19
N ILE A 302 1.41 -13.15 -17.03
CA ILE A 302 1.59 -14.59 -16.80
C ILE A 302 0.32 -15.24 -16.26
N VAL A 303 0.20 -16.55 -16.42
CA VAL A 303 -0.87 -17.34 -15.83
C VAL A 303 -0.28 -18.21 -14.73
N CYS A 304 -0.58 -17.88 -13.46
CA CYS A 304 -0.09 -18.60 -12.29
C CYS A 304 -1.14 -19.52 -11.70
N ARG A 305 -0.70 -20.61 -11.13
CA ARG A 305 -1.55 -21.48 -10.29
C ARG A 305 -1.97 -20.71 -9.03
N SER A 306 -3.21 -20.95 -8.60
CA SER A 306 -3.79 -20.28 -7.45
C SER A 306 -4.58 -21.27 -6.61
N VAL A 307 -4.70 -20.96 -5.34
CA VAL A 307 -5.58 -21.68 -4.43
C VAL A 307 -7.04 -21.58 -4.88
N LEU A 308 -7.47 -20.47 -5.49
CA LEU A 308 -8.84 -20.28 -6.00
C LEU A 308 -9.19 -21.23 -7.16
N THR A 309 -8.22 -21.62 -7.97
CA THR A 309 -8.39 -22.50 -9.13
C THR A 309 -7.98 -23.94 -8.84
N CYS A 310 -7.63 -24.26 -7.59
CA CYS A 310 -7.23 -25.59 -7.20
C CYS A 310 -8.43 -26.57 -7.20
N GLU A 311 -8.28 -27.74 -7.81
CA GLU A 311 -9.31 -28.77 -7.94
C GLU A 311 -9.31 -29.80 -6.81
N SER A 312 -8.44 -29.61 -5.81
CA SER A 312 -8.42 -30.45 -4.60
C SER A 312 -9.77 -30.40 -3.88
N GLN A 313 -10.36 -31.53 -3.53
CA GLN A 313 -11.69 -31.58 -2.92
C GLN A 313 -11.68 -30.99 -1.49
N VAL A 314 -10.60 -31.21 -0.74
CA VAL A 314 -10.45 -30.74 0.64
C VAL A 314 -9.08 -30.12 0.79
N GLY A 315 -9.03 -28.91 1.34
CA GLY A 315 -7.79 -28.17 1.50
C GLY A 315 -7.21 -27.66 0.17
N THR A 316 -5.92 -27.72 -0.03
CA THR A 316 -5.22 -27.27 -1.24
C THR A 316 -4.08 -28.22 -1.58
N CYS A 317 -3.61 -28.23 -2.84
CA CYS A 317 -2.40 -28.94 -3.21
C CYS A 317 -1.16 -28.03 -3.13
N ALA A 318 0.02 -28.63 -2.96
CA ALA A 318 1.28 -27.91 -2.85
C ALA A 318 1.60 -27.08 -4.11
N ALA A 319 1.32 -27.63 -5.30
CA ALA A 319 1.58 -26.93 -6.56
C ALA A 319 0.71 -25.67 -6.76
N CYS A 320 -0.55 -25.64 -6.29
CA CYS A 320 -1.43 -24.49 -6.36
C CYS A 320 -1.10 -23.42 -5.28
N TYR A 321 -0.63 -23.86 -4.13
CA TYR A 321 -0.16 -22.93 -3.08
C TYR A 321 1.22 -22.33 -3.42
N GLY A 322 2.13 -23.15 -3.98
CA GLY A 322 3.49 -22.73 -4.33
C GLY A 322 4.46 -22.78 -3.15
N ARG A 323 5.41 -21.86 -3.10
CA ARG A 323 6.40 -21.77 -2.02
C ARG A 323 5.77 -21.34 -0.69
N SER A 324 6.28 -21.88 0.40
CA SER A 324 6.10 -21.30 1.74
C SER A 324 6.94 -20.02 1.84
N LEU A 325 6.30 -18.88 2.15
CA LEU A 325 6.98 -17.59 2.24
C LEU A 325 7.98 -17.53 3.40
N ALA A 326 7.84 -18.41 4.40
CA ALA A 326 8.75 -18.48 5.54
C ALA A 326 10.04 -19.24 5.22
N THR A 327 9.96 -20.29 4.41
CA THR A 327 11.12 -21.17 4.11
C THR A 327 11.74 -20.95 2.75
N GLY A 328 11.02 -20.28 1.83
CA GLY A 328 11.42 -20.09 0.44
C GLY A 328 11.42 -21.37 -0.40
N LYS A 329 10.91 -22.49 0.14
CA LYS A 329 10.80 -23.78 -0.55
C LYS A 329 9.35 -24.12 -0.84
N GLN A 330 9.14 -25.09 -1.73
CA GLN A 330 7.81 -25.66 -1.96
C GLN A 330 7.19 -26.04 -0.62
N VAL A 331 5.92 -25.72 -0.43
CA VAL A 331 5.16 -26.02 0.78
C VAL A 331 5.09 -27.54 1.03
N ASP A 332 5.25 -27.95 2.28
CA ASP A 332 5.18 -29.35 2.68
C ASP A 332 3.72 -29.83 2.80
N ILE A 333 3.50 -31.12 2.53
CA ILE A 333 2.19 -31.75 2.76
C ILE A 333 1.94 -31.80 4.28
N GLY A 334 0.75 -31.34 4.69
CA GLY A 334 0.36 -31.23 6.10
C GLY A 334 0.51 -29.81 6.69
N GLU A 335 1.07 -28.85 5.96
CA GLU A 335 1.19 -27.46 6.43
C GLU A 335 -0.20 -26.80 6.53
N ALA A 336 -0.47 -26.18 7.69
CA ALA A 336 -1.75 -25.54 7.99
C ALA A 336 -1.83 -24.13 7.41
N VAL A 337 -1.91 -24.04 6.08
CA VAL A 337 -1.87 -22.77 5.33
C VAL A 337 -3.05 -21.85 5.63
N GLY A 338 -4.18 -22.38 6.10
CA GLY A 338 -5.33 -21.59 6.50
C GLY A 338 -5.07 -20.77 7.77
N ILE A 339 -4.42 -21.37 8.78
CA ILE A 339 -4.04 -20.67 10.02
C ILE A 339 -2.98 -19.60 9.69
N ILE A 340 -1.98 -19.94 8.87
CA ILE A 340 -0.95 -19.01 8.43
C ILE A 340 -1.58 -17.82 7.70
N ALA A 341 -2.54 -18.08 6.80
CA ALA A 341 -3.25 -17.02 6.07
C ALA A 341 -4.00 -16.07 7.03
N ALA A 342 -4.80 -16.63 7.95
CA ALA A 342 -5.55 -15.84 8.92
C ALA A 342 -4.64 -14.97 9.81
N GLN A 343 -3.51 -15.53 10.28
CA GLN A 343 -2.54 -14.81 11.08
C GLN A 343 -1.81 -13.72 10.27
N SER A 344 -1.46 -14.01 9.02
CA SER A 344 -0.80 -13.04 8.11
C SER A 344 -1.70 -11.85 7.74
N ILE A 345 -3.03 -12.04 7.75
CA ILE A 345 -4.01 -10.98 7.55
C ILE A 345 -4.25 -10.21 8.86
N GLY A 346 -4.29 -10.89 10.00
CA GLY A 346 -4.65 -10.31 11.29
C GLY A 346 -3.52 -9.52 11.95
N GLU A 347 -2.26 -9.98 11.84
CA GLU A 347 -1.10 -9.32 12.46
C GLU A 347 -0.95 -7.86 12.01
N PRO A 348 -0.95 -7.54 10.71
CA PRO A 348 -0.87 -6.17 10.27
C PRO A 348 -2.06 -5.30 10.72
N GLY A 349 -3.25 -5.88 10.88
CA GLY A 349 -4.42 -5.18 11.41
C GLY A 349 -4.16 -4.56 12.78
N THR A 350 -3.44 -5.24 13.65
CA THR A 350 -3.02 -4.72 14.96
C THR A 350 -1.98 -3.60 14.81
N GLN A 351 -1.00 -3.74 13.92
CA GLN A 351 0.01 -2.70 13.66
C GLN A 351 -0.60 -1.44 13.03
N LEU A 352 -1.59 -1.58 12.15
CA LEU A 352 -2.29 -0.47 11.52
C LEU A 352 -3.01 0.41 12.55
N THR A 353 -3.58 -0.19 13.59
CA THR A 353 -4.20 0.56 14.68
C THR A 353 -3.17 1.38 15.47
N MET A 354 -1.95 0.89 15.62
CA MET A 354 -0.86 1.61 16.30
C MET A 354 -0.29 2.75 15.44
N ARG A 355 -0.27 2.62 14.09
CA ARG A 355 0.23 3.67 13.19
C ARG A 355 -0.63 4.93 13.20
N THR A 356 -1.95 4.83 13.35
CA THR A 356 -2.84 5.99 13.48
C THR A 356 -2.52 6.85 14.70
N PHE A 357 -2.00 6.26 15.76
CA PHE A 357 -1.51 6.97 16.95
C PHE A 357 -0.27 7.83 16.64
N HIS A 358 0.67 7.31 15.86
CA HIS A 358 1.93 8.02 15.56
C HIS A 358 1.77 9.24 14.64
N THR A 359 0.72 9.29 13.84
CA THR A 359 0.41 10.48 13.01
C THR A 359 -0.29 11.59 13.79
N GLY A 360 -0.79 11.29 15.00
CA GLY A 360 -1.34 12.29 15.91
C GLY A 360 -2.54 13.08 15.38
N GLY A 361 -3.29 12.53 14.42
CA GLY A 361 -4.42 13.19 13.78
C GLY A 361 -4.03 14.25 12.75
N ALA A 362 -2.76 14.31 12.33
CA ALA A 362 -2.34 15.15 11.21
C ALA A 362 -3.04 14.66 9.92
N ALA A 363 -3.52 15.62 9.12
CA ALA A 363 -4.16 15.30 7.85
C ALA A 363 -3.19 14.59 6.91
N SER A 364 -3.56 13.39 6.50
CA SER A 364 -2.94 12.73 5.35
C SER A 364 -4.01 12.56 4.27
N ALA A 365 -3.59 12.62 3.01
CA ALA A 365 -4.50 12.51 1.86
C ALA A 365 -5.22 11.14 1.79
N ALA A 366 -4.75 10.13 2.51
CA ALA A 366 -5.38 8.82 2.61
C ALA A 366 -6.22 8.72 3.89
N ASP A 367 -7.51 8.48 3.75
CA ASP A 367 -8.43 8.25 4.87
C ASP A 367 -8.14 6.88 5.52
N ILE A 368 -7.19 6.88 6.44
CA ILE A 368 -6.68 5.69 7.15
C ILE A 368 -7.78 5.05 8.03
N THR A 369 -8.89 5.76 8.26
CA THR A 369 -9.94 5.32 9.18
C THR A 369 -10.86 4.26 8.62
N GLN A 370 -10.87 4.03 7.32
CA GLN A 370 -11.70 3.02 6.67
C GLN A 370 -11.03 1.64 6.55
N GLY A 371 -9.74 1.52 6.86
CA GLY A 371 -8.96 0.31 6.61
C GLY A 371 -9.55 -0.98 7.18
N LEU A 372 -9.48 -1.18 8.50
CA LEU A 372 -9.92 -2.43 9.14
C LEU A 372 -11.44 -2.68 9.03
N PRO A 373 -12.34 -1.68 9.22
CA PRO A 373 -13.76 -1.87 8.98
C PRO A 373 -14.09 -2.30 7.55
N ARG A 374 -13.37 -1.77 6.55
CA ARG A 374 -13.56 -2.18 5.15
C ARG A 374 -13.12 -3.62 4.89
N VAL A 375 -12.01 -4.04 5.45
CA VAL A 375 -11.56 -5.44 5.38
C VAL A 375 -12.60 -6.38 6.00
N GLN A 376 -13.18 -5.99 7.12
CA GLN A 376 -14.24 -6.75 7.78
C GLN A 376 -15.50 -6.81 6.93
N GLU A 377 -15.94 -5.71 6.33
CA GLU A 377 -17.09 -5.67 5.40
C GLU A 377 -16.88 -6.62 4.21
N LEU A 378 -15.68 -6.63 3.62
CA LEU A 378 -15.34 -7.49 2.48
C LEU A 378 -15.38 -8.97 2.85
N PHE A 379 -14.75 -9.39 3.97
CA PHE A 379 -14.77 -10.79 4.40
C PHE A 379 -16.16 -11.27 4.86
N GLU A 380 -17.01 -10.36 5.35
CA GLU A 380 -18.39 -10.68 5.70
C GLU A 380 -19.36 -10.50 4.53
N ALA A 381 -18.87 -10.10 3.35
CA ALA A 381 -19.67 -9.78 2.16
C ALA A 381 -20.86 -8.86 2.47
N ARG A 382 -20.64 -7.82 3.28
CA ARG A 382 -21.65 -6.80 3.60
C ARG A 382 -21.78 -5.81 2.45
N SER A 383 -23.01 -5.37 2.19
CA SER A 383 -23.25 -4.27 1.25
C SER A 383 -22.68 -2.97 1.82
N PRO A 384 -21.91 -2.20 1.04
CA PRO A 384 -21.29 -0.96 1.50
C PRO A 384 -22.32 0.14 1.72
N LYS A 385 -22.01 1.10 2.61
CA LYS A 385 -22.90 2.24 2.89
C LYS A 385 -23.08 3.17 1.70
N VAL A 386 -22.03 3.36 0.91
CA VAL A 386 -22.06 4.13 -0.34
C VAL A 386 -21.73 3.16 -1.46
N GLU A 387 -22.77 2.58 -2.02
CA GLU A 387 -22.68 1.58 -3.07
C GLU A 387 -22.49 2.25 -4.44
N ALA A 388 -21.53 1.77 -5.22
CA ALA A 388 -21.39 2.11 -6.63
C ALA A 388 -22.48 1.40 -7.42
N LYS A 389 -23.27 2.12 -8.19
CA LYS A 389 -24.23 1.50 -9.11
C LYS A 389 -23.48 0.91 -10.30
N MET A 390 -23.77 -0.35 -10.60
CA MET A 390 -23.12 -1.09 -11.68
C MET A 390 -24.08 -1.37 -12.83
N ASN A 391 -23.48 -1.48 -14.02
CA ASN A 391 -24.19 -1.89 -15.21
C ASN A 391 -24.37 -3.42 -15.26
N GLU A 392 -25.59 -3.89 -15.58
CA GLU A 392 -25.89 -5.32 -15.68
C GLU A 392 -25.66 -5.91 -17.09
N ALA A 393 -25.56 -5.06 -18.12
CA ALA A 393 -25.42 -5.49 -19.50
C ALA A 393 -24.51 -4.57 -20.31
N ALA A 394 -23.85 -5.10 -21.33
CA ALA A 394 -23.08 -4.26 -22.26
C ALA A 394 -24.02 -3.37 -23.10
N GLY A 395 -23.59 -2.12 -23.32
CA GLY A 395 -24.39 -1.16 -24.08
C GLY A 395 -23.86 0.26 -24.06
N ARG A 396 -24.63 1.18 -24.65
CA ARG A 396 -24.30 2.61 -24.68
C ARG A 396 -25.05 3.38 -23.62
N VAL A 397 -24.35 4.26 -22.94
CA VAL A 397 -24.86 5.12 -21.87
C VAL A 397 -25.57 6.32 -22.47
N HIS A 398 -26.78 6.60 -22.00
CA HIS A 398 -27.52 7.85 -22.20
C HIS A 398 -27.90 8.41 -20.82
N ILE A 399 -27.63 9.69 -20.58
CA ILE A 399 -27.85 10.33 -19.28
C ILE A 399 -29.04 11.26 -19.38
N ASP A 400 -30.11 10.94 -18.65
CA ASP A 400 -31.32 11.77 -18.54
C ASP A 400 -31.29 12.56 -17.23
N ASP A 401 -31.14 13.86 -17.34
CA ASP A 401 -31.07 14.83 -16.24
C ASP A 401 -32.37 15.66 -16.08
N GLU A 402 -33.49 15.28 -16.72
CA GLU A 402 -34.71 16.04 -16.69
C GLU A 402 -35.39 16.05 -15.31
N ASP A 403 -35.23 15.00 -14.51
CA ASP A 403 -35.84 14.92 -13.17
C ASP A 403 -34.98 15.69 -12.13
N PRO A 404 -35.53 16.69 -11.42
CA PRO A 404 -34.81 17.46 -10.40
C PRO A 404 -34.35 16.64 -9.19
N SER A 405 -34.99 15.51 -8.91
CA SER A 405 -34.74 14.69 -7.71
C SER A 405 -33.69 13.59 -7.92
N ALA A 406 -33.61 13.01 -9.11
CA ALA A 406 -32.76 11.91 -9.46
C ALA A 406 -32.27 12.05 -10.91
N ARG A 407 -31.08 11.52 -11.16
CA ARG A 407 -30.50 11.37 -12.50
C ARG A 407 -30.77 9.95 -12.98
N LYS A 408 -31.24 9.75 -14.22
CA LYS A 408 -31.43 8.44 -14.80
C LYS A 408 -30.30 8.15 -15.80
N VAL A 409 -29.62 7.03 -15.61
CA VAL A 409 -28.68 6.50 -16.57
C VAL A 409 -29.38 5.39 -17.34
N VAL A 410 -29.65 5.62 -18.60
CA VAL A 410 -30.30 4.66 -19.51
C VAL A 410 -29.19 3.98 -20.32
N ILE A 411 -29.17 2.66 -20.33
CA ILE A 411 -28.21 1.88 -21.10
C ILE A 411 -28.96 1.16 -22.20
N THR A 412 -28.71 1.58 -23.44
CA THR A 412 -29.19 0.89 -24.63
C THR A 412 -28.34 -0.34 -24.87
N ARG A 413 -28.96 -1.50 -24.66
CA ARG A 413 -28.29 -2.81 -24.65
C ARG A 413 -27.88 -3.28 -26.02
N ASP A 414 -26.68 -3.87 -26.14
CA ASP A 414 -26.18 -4.47 -27.39
C ASP A 414 -26.92 -5.77 -27.78
N ASP A 415 -27.55 -6.45 -26.81
CA ASP A 415 -28.31 -7.70 -27.04
C ASP A 415 -29.74 -7.47 -27.57
N GLY A 416 -30.16 -6.20 -27.79
CA GLY A 416 -31.45 -5.83 -28.36
C GLY A 416 -32.65 -6.05 -27.44
N LYS A 417 -32.43 -6.29 -26.14
CA LYS A 417 -33.48 -6.32 -25.12
C LYS A 417 -33.84 -4.90 -24.67
N GLU A 418 -34.85 -4.80 -23.80
CA GLU A 418 -35.28 -3.52 -23.23
C GLU A 418 -34.13 -2.77 -22.58
N ASP A 419 -34.13 -1.44 -22.74
CA ASP A 419 -33.13 -0.56 -22.16
C ASP A 419 -33.12 -0.66 -20.64
N LEU A 420 -31.92 -0.65 -20.06
CA LEU A 420 -31.72 -0.70 -18.61
C LEU A 420 -31.74 0.73 -18.07
N VAL A 421 -32.70 1.05 -17.19
CA VAL A 421 -32.79 2.35 -16.53
C VAL A 421 -32.31 2.25 -15.09
N ILE A 422 -31.27 2.97 -14.73
CA ILE A 422 -30.67 2.99 -13.39
C ILE A 422 -30.85 4.40 -12.82
N GLU A 423 -31.52 4.49 -11.68
CA GLU A 423 -31.67 5.75 -10.96
C GLU A 423 -30.47 6.02 -10.08
N VAL A 424 -29.86 7.19 -10.25
CA VAL A 424 -28.66 7.63 -9.54
C VAL A 424 -28.94 8.92 -8.78
N SER A 425 -28.56 8.99 -7.52
CA SER A 425 -28.68 10.22 -6.75
C SER A 425 -27.81 11.34 -7.35
N ARG A 426 -28.32 12.56 -7.43
CA ARG A 426 -27.55 13.72 -7.89
C ARG A 426 -26.29 14.03 -7.04
N ARG A 427 -26.24 13.51 -5.81
CA ARG A 427 -25.09 13.65 -4.93
C ARG A 427 -23.93 12.71 -5.28
N GLN A 428 -24.21 11.65 -6.06
CA GLN A 428 -23.19 10.71 -6.53
C GLN A 428 -22.59 11.21 -7.83
N LYS A 429 -21.28 11.22 -7.91
CA LYS A 429 -20.54 11.55 -9.13
C LYS A 429 -20.61 10.39 -10.12
N LEU A 430 -20.93 10.70 -11.36
CA LEU A 430 -20.88 9.73 -12.45
C LEU A 430 -19.43 9.49 -12.89
N LEU A 431 -19.10 8.24 -13.14
CA LEU A 431 -17.81 7.80 -13.71
C LEU A 431 -17.89 7.61 -15.23
N VAL A 432 -19.08 7.68 -15.80
CA VAL A 432 -19.35 7.46 -17.23
C VAL A 432 -19.83 8.74 -17.89
N SER A 433 -19.55 8.86 -19.19
CA SER A 433 -19.93 9.99 -20.02
C SER A 433 -21.05 9.61 -20.98
N GLU A 434 -21.78 10.62 -21.46
CA GLU A 434 -22.82 10.46 -22.49
C GLU A 434 -22.28 9.77 -23.75
N GLY A 435 -22.96 8.75 -24.24
CA GLY A 435 -22.58 7.99 -25.44
C GLY A 435 -21.44 6.97 -25.23
N GLN A 436 -20.87 6.87 -24.03
CA GLN A 436 -19.82 5.91 -23.73
C GLN A 436 -20.36 4.48 -23.81
N HIS A 437 -19.58 3.58 -24.44
CA HIS A 437 -19.86 2.14 -24.40
C HIS A 437 -19.31 1.55 -23.10
N VAL A 438 -20.16 0.80 -22.40
CA VAL A 438 -19.83 0.14 -21.13
C VAL A 438 -20.10 -1.35 -21.20
N GLU A 439 -19.25 -2.13 -20.56
CA GLU A 439 -19.42 -3.58 -20.44
C GLU A 439 -20.23 -3.93 -19.17
N ALA A 440 -20.79 -5.11 -19.11
CA ALA A 440 -21.46 -5.61 -17.90
C ALA A 440 -20.49 -5.60 -16.71
N GLY A 441 -20.92 -5.08 -15.55
CA GLY A 441 -20.09 -4.95 -14.36
C GLY A 441 -19.28 -3.66 -14.26
N THR A 442 -19.39 -2.75 -15.25
CA THR A 442 -18.75 -1.43 -15.18
C THR A 442 -19.42 -0.56 -14.13
N PRO A 443 -18.69 0.06 -13.17
CA PRO A 443 -19.27 0.99 -12.22
C PRO A 443 -19.69 2.29 -12.91
N LEU A 444 -20.91 2.72 -12.69
CA LEU A 444 -21.48 3.94 -13.27
C LEU A 444 -21.28 5.15 -12.36
N THR A 445 -21.19 4.94 -11.06
CA THR A 445 -21.05 5.98 -10.05
C THR A 445 -19.85 5.75 -9.15
N GLU A 446 -19.34 6.82 -8.54
CA GLU A 446 -18.39 6.69 -7.42
C GLU A 446 -19.05 5.95 -6.25
N GLY A 447 -18.29 5.07 -5.63
CA GLY A 447 -18.70 4.27 -4.47
C GLY A 447 -17.91 2.99 -4.37
N GLN A 448 -18.27 2.19 -3.40
CA GLN A 448 -17.67 0.88 -3.16
C GLN A 448 -18.47 -0.19 -3.88
N LEU A 449 -17.80 -1.17 -4.46
CA LEU A 449 -18.44 -2.28 -5.14
C LEU A 449 -19.06 -3.26 -4.13
N ASP A 450 -20.31 -3.70 -4.38
CA ASP A 450 -20.96 -4.75 -3.58
C ASP A 450 -20.53 -6.14 -4.11
N PRO A 451 -19.88 -6.97 -3.27
CA PRO A 451 -19.49 -8.33 -3.66
C PRO A 451 -20.63 -9.20 -4.16
N LYS A 452 -21.85 -9.00 -3.63
CA LYS A 452 -23.04 -9.77 -4.02
C LYS A 452 -23.51 -9.42 -5.42
N GLU A 453 -23.47 -8.14 -5.78
CA GLU A 453 -23.83 -7.69 -7.12
C GLU A 453 -22.83 -8.16 -8.17
N ILE A 454 -21.52 -8.10 -7.87
CA ILE A 454 -20.49 -8.64 -8.76
C ILE A 454 -20.66 -10.14 -8.96
N LEU A 455 -20.95 -10.87 -7.88
CA LEU A 455 -21.21 -12.32 -7.98
C LEU A 455 -22.40 -12.60 -8.91
N ARG A 456 -23.47 -11.79 -8.83
CA ARG A 456 -24.68 -11.93 -9.64
C ARG A 456 -24.44 -11.60 -11.12
N ILE A 457 -23.68 -10.51 -11.40
CA ILE A 457 -23.49 -9.98 -12.77
C ILE A 457 -22.34 -10.69 -13.48
N MET A 458 -21.20 -10.82 -12.82
CA MET A 458 -19.93 -11.24 -13.44
C MET A 458 -19.51 -12.68 -13.07
N GLY A 459 -20.19 -13.29 -12.10
CA GLY A 459 -19.94 -14.66 -11.66
C GLY A 459 -18.83 -14.82 -10.61
N ARG A 460 -18.65 -16.08 -10.16
CA ARG A 460 -17.83 -16.45 -9.00
C ARG A 460 -16.36 -16.02 -9.13
N ASN A 461 -15.74 -16.29 -10.28
CA ASN A 461 -14.28 -16.08 -10.43
C ASN A 461 -13.92 -14.60 -10.35
N VAL A 462 -14.74 -13.73 -10.94
CA VAL A 462 -14.53 -12.27 -10.91
C VAL A 462 -14.78 -11.72 -9.51
N ALA A 463 -15.84 -12.19 -8.82
CA ALA A 463 -16.12 -11.80 -7.45
C ALA A 463 -14.98 -12.19 -6.48
N GLN A 464 -14.43 -13.39 -6.62
CA GLN A 464 -13.29 -13.84 -5.82
C GLN A 464 -12.04 -12.97 -6.08
N LYS A 465 -11.72 -12.69 -7.35
CA LYS A 465 -10.59 -11.82 -7.70
C LYS A 465 -10.79 -10.42 -7.13
N MET A 466 -11.97 -9.83 -7.29
CA MET A 466 -12.28 -8.51 -6.75
C MET A 466 -12.10 -8.45 -5.22
N LEU A 467 -12.58 -9.47 -4.48
CA LEU A 467 -12.39 -9.52 -3.03
C LEU A 467 -10.91 -9.52 -2.65
N VAL A 468 -10.07 -10.30 -3.38
CA VAL A 468 -8.64 -10.34 -3.14
C VAL A 468 -8.00 -8.98 -3.42
N ASP A 469 -8.32 -8.38 -4.57
CA ASP A 469 -7.73 -7.11 -5.01
C ASP A 469 -8.13 -5.94 -4.07
N GLU A 470 -9.41 -5.88 -3.66
CA GLU A 470 -9.90 -4.85 -2.73
C GLU A 470 -9.27 -4.99 -1.33
N VAL A 471 -9.17 -6.21 -0.79
CA VAL A 471 -8.48 -6.41 0.51
C VAL A 471 -7.01 -6.04 0.41
N GLN A 472 -6.30 -6.48 -0.65
CA GLN A 472 -4.90 -6.09 -0.86
C GLN A 472 -4.74 -4.57 -0.97
N LYS A 473 -5.64 -3.90 -1.70
CA LYS A 473 -5.63 -2.44 -1.86
C LYS A 473 -5.71 -1.74 -0.50
N VAL A 474 -6.64 -2.14 0.36
CA VAL A 474 -6.78 -1.56 1.71
C VAL A 474 -5.47 -1.65 2.52
N TYR A 475 -4.78 -2.80 2.46
CA TYR A 475 -3.50 -2.97 3.16
C TYR A 475 -2.36 -2.19 2.49
N ARG A 476 -2.31 -2.18 1.16
CA ARG A 476 -1.29 -1.47 0.38
C ARG A 476 -1.37 0.04 0.59
N ASP A 477 -2.58 0.62 0.58
CA ASP A 477 -2.80 2.04 0.83
C ASP A 477 -2.29 2.46 2.22
N GLN A 478 -2.18 1.50 3.13
CA GLN A 478 -1.60 1.69 4.47
C GLN A 478 -0.11 1.32 4.56
N GLY A 479 0.52 1.01 3.42
CA GLY A 479 1.94 0.65 3.33
C GLY A 479 2.28 -0.73 3.88
N VAL A 480 1.32 -1.66 3.86
CA VAL A 480 1.50 -3.05 4.27
C VAL A 480 1.30 -3.98 3.08
N GLY A 481 2.34 -4.72 2.69
CA GLY A 481 2.26 -5.74 1.65
C GLY A 481 1.80 -7.08 2.23
N ILE A 482 0.60 -7.52 1.85
CA ILE A 482 0.13 -8.89 2.13
C ILE A 482 0.13 -9.67 0.83
N HIS A 483 0.71 -10.86 0.84
CA HIS A 483 0.70 -11.71 -0.34
C HIS A 483 -0.72 -12.22 -0.64
N ALA A 484 -1.16 -12.11 -1.90
CA ALA A 484 -2.51 -12.46 -2.35
C ALA A 484 -2.93 -13.88 -1.98
N LYS A 485 -2.00 -14.86 -1.98
CA LYS A 485 -2.32 -16.26 -1.64
C LYS A 485 -2.99 -16.43 -0.26
N HIS A 486 -2.63 -15.59 0.73
CA HIS A 486 -3.26 -15.66 2.06
C HIS A 486 -4.73 -15.25 2.00
N ILE A 487 -5.04 -14.19 1.24
CA ILE A 487 -6.41 -13.74 1.05
C ILE A 487 -7.19 -14.78 0.22
N GLU A 488 -6.57 -15.35 -0.83
CA GLU A 488 -7.17 -16.39 -1.67
C GLU A 488 -7.57 -17.64 -0.88
N VAL A 489 -6.76 -18.04 0.11
CA VAL A 489 -7.08 -19.17 1.00
C VAL A 489 -8.38 -18.91 1.75
N ILE A 490 -8.56 -17.72 2.30
CA ILE A 490 -9.78 -17.34 3.02
C ILE A 490 -10.98 -17.22 2.08
N VAL A 491 -10.80 -16.56 0.93
CA VAL A 491 -11.89 -16.34 -0.06
C VAL A 491 -12.34 -17.64 -0.70
N ARG A 492 -11.48 -18.65 -0.79
CA ARG A 492 -11.83 -19.98 -1.29
C ARG A 492 -12.74 -20.73 -0.32
N GLN A 493 -12.48 -20.64 0.98
CA GLN A 493 -13.23 -21.30 2.05
C GLN A 493 -14.60 -20.67 2.27
#